data_6c41406c6a493149f94e949dc02b0ff2
#
_entry.id   6c41406c6a493149f94e949dc02b0ff2
#
_cell.length_a   1.000
_cell.length_b   1.000
_cell.length_c   1.000
_cell.angle_alpha   90.00
_cell.angle_beta   90.00
_cell.angle_gamma   90.00
#
_symmetry.space_group_name_H-M   'P 1'
#
loop_
_entity.id
_entity.type
_entity.pdbx_description
1 polymer ?
#
loop_
_entity_poly.entity_id
_entity_poly.type
_entity_poly.pdbx_seq_one_letter_code
_entity_poly.pdbx_strand_id
1 'polypeptide(L)'
;MAQWPYEKRTNPLTPEETTFYRALNQYLDPSLVVFPKIRIQNLVYASPESRITYALLAKMQDKYLDFAICEADSLNIVCVIEFDDGVAPLKTEQENADMERILRSAALTLFRYQPQYQYSDTDFTQINNLYHQGSY
;
A
#
# COMPACT_ATOMS: atom_id res chain seq x y z
N MET A 1 -28.01 -23.48 20.84
CA MET A 1 -26.65 -23.19 20.42
C MET A 1 -26.40 -21.69 20.45
N ALA A 2 -25.37 -21.26 21.13
CA ALA A 2 -25.01 -19.84 21.18
C ALA A 2 -24.56 -19.36 19.81
N GLN A 3 -25.06 -18.21 19.40
CA GLN A 3 -24.63 -17.56 18.15
C GLN A 3 -23.60 -16.49 18.48
N TRP A 4 -22.54 -16.48 17.72
CA TRP A 4 -21.55 -15.43 17.81
C TRP A 4 -22.03 -14.19 17.06
N PRO A 5 -21.78 -12.98 17.58
CA PRO A 5 -22.32 -11.75 17.00
C PRO A 5 -21.54 -11.24 15.77
N TYR A 6 -20.90 -12.13 15.04
CA TYR A 6 -20.09 -11.76 13.89
C TYR A 6 -20.82 -12.02 12.59
N GLU A 7 -20.72 -11.06 11.69
CA GLU A 7 -21.29 -11.16 10.36
C GLU A 7 -20.22 -10.86 9.32
N LYS A 8 -20.31 -11.52 8.19
CA LYS A 8 -19.40 -11.30 7.08
C LYS A 8 -19.69 -9.94 6.44
N ARG A 9 -18.65 -9.15 6.17
CA ARG A 9 -18.79 -7.96 5.32
C ARG A 9 -19.02 -8.40 3.88
N THR A 10 -19.75 -7.58 3.12
CA THR A 10 -19.97 -7.87 1.69
C THR A 10 -18.75 -7.50 0.84
N ASN A 11 -17.95 -6.55 1.30
CA ASN A 11 -16.77 -6.05 0.60
C ASN A 11 -15.68 -5.73 1.62
N PRO A 12 -14.45 -6.21 1.43
CA PRO A 12 -13.35 -5.87 2.35
C PRO A 12 -12.88 -4.44 2.24
N LEU A 13 -13.23 -3.72 1.17
CA LEU A 13 -12.84 -2.35 0.90
C LEU A 13 -14.03 -1.41 1.07
N THR A 14 -13.75 -0.14 1.39
CA THR A 14 -14.77 0.90 1.36
C THR A 14 -15.21 1.16 -0.08
N PRO A 15 -16.36 1.83 -0.31
CA PRO A 15 -16.77 2.18 -1.67
C PRO A 15 -15.71 3.00 -2.42
N GLU A 16 -15.08 3.96 -1.75
CA GLU A 16 -14.04 4.79 -2.34
C GLU A 16 -12.79 3.97 -2.68
N GLU A 17 -12.38 3.09 -1.79
CA GLU A 17 -11.27 2.17 -2.05
C GLU A 17 -11.59 1.21 -3.18
N THR A 18 -12.83 0.75 -3.27
CA THR A 18 -13.27 -0.14 -4.35
C THR A 18 -13.17 0.54 -5.71
N THR A 19 -13.63 1.78 -5.79
CA THR A 19 -13.52 2.58 -7.02
C THR A 19 -12.06 2.73 -7.43
N PHE A 20 -11.20 3.06 -6.48
CA PHE A 20 -9.78 3.19 -6.73
C PHE A 20 -9.12 1.88 -7.14
N TYR A 21 -9.45 0.80 -6.44
CA TYR A 21 -8.94 -0.54 -6.75
C TYR A 21 -9.28 -0.97 -8.17
N ARG A 22 -10.51 -0.71 -8.60
CA ARG A 22 -10.93 -1.01 -9.98
C ARG A 22 -10.17 -0.18 -11.00
N ALA A 23 -9.92 1.08 -10.68
CA ALA A 23 -9.13 1.97 -11.55
C ALA A 23 -7.69 1.47 -11.67
N LEU A 24 -7.08 1.04 -10.56
CA LEU A 24 -5.76 0.43 -10.61
C LEU A 24 -5.73 -0.77 -11.57
N ASN A 25 -6.71 -1.67 -11.45
CA ASN A 25 -6.76 -2.85 -12.32
C ASN A 25 -7.05 -2.50 -13.77
N GLN A 26 -7.71 -1.38 -14.03
CA GLN A 26 -8.03 -0.96 -15.39
C GLN A 26 -6.84 -0.27 -16.08
N TYR A 27 -6.11 0.58 -15.35
CA TYR A 27 -5.14 1.48 -15.96
C TYR A 27 -3.68 1.11 -15.73
N LEU A 28 -3.39 0.23 -14.77
CA LEU A 28 -2.02 -0.28 -14.61
C LEU A 28 -1.71 -1.28 -15.71
N ASP A 29 -0.43 -1.39 -16.03
CA ASP A 29 0.06 -2.40 -16.96
C ASP A 29 -0.47 -3.78 -16.56
N PRO A 30 -0.96 -4.59 -17.52
CA PRO A 30 -1.51 -5.93 -17.21
C PRO A 30 -0.53 -6.89 -16.55
N SER A 31 0.77 -6.59 -16.62
CA SER A 31 1.81 -7.38 -15.96
C SER A 31 1.93 -7.08 -14.47
N LEU A 32 1.13 -6.17 -13.95
CA LEU A 32 1.11 -5.78 -12.54
C LEU A 32 -0.09 -6.35 -11.81
N VAL A 33 0.10 -6.63 -10.54
CA VAL A 33 -0.95 -7.11 -9.64
C VAL A 33 -1.02 -6.21 -8.41
N VAL A 34 -2.23 -6.06 -7.86
CA VAL A 34 -2.51 -5.17 -6.75
C VAL A 34 -2.85 -5.97 -5.50
N PHE A 35 -2.16 -5.69 -4.40
CA PHE A 35 -2.47 -6.24 -3.08
C PHE A 35 -3.04 -5.14 -2.19
N PRO A 36 -4.28 -5.25 -1.72
CA PRO A 36 -4.82 -4.29 -0.76
C PRO A 36 -4.42 -4.63 0.66
N LYS A 37 -4.32 -3.61 1.50
CA LYS A 37 -4.15 -3.76 2.96
C LYS A 37 -2.98 -4.67 3.34
N ILE A 38 -1.80 -4.31 2.88
CA ILE A 38 -0.59 -5.11 3.12
C ILE A 38 0.24 -4.50 4.25
N ARG A 39 0.65 -5.34 5.19
CA ARG A 39 1.43 -4.89 6.34
C ARG A 39 2.81 -4.43 5.92
N ILE A 40 3.32 -3.40 6.60
CA ILE A 40 4.68 -2.88 6.34
C ILE A 40 5.73 -3.98 6.45
N GLN A 41 5.59 -4.91 7.38
CA GLN A 41 6.54 -5.98 7.59
C GLN A 41 6.52 -7.05 6.49
N ASN A 42 5.51 -7.04 5.63
CA ASN A 42 5.51 -7.87 4.42
C ASN A 42 6.27 -7.20 3.27
N LEU A 43 6.59 -5.93 3.41
CA LEU A 43 7.20 -5.12 2.36
C LEU A 43 8.66 -4.80 2.64
N VAL A 44 9.04 -4.69 3.90
CA VAL A 44 10.36 -4.27 4.34
C VAL A 44 10.83 -5.17 5.48
N TYR A 45 12.11 -5.47 5.49
CA TYR A 45 12.73 -6.14 6.65
C TYR A 45 13.94 -5.34 7.12
N ALA A 46 14.31 -5.53 8.38
CA ALA A 46 15.49 -4.92 8.97
C ALA A 46 16.35 -5.98 9.61
N SER A 47 17.68 -5.85 9.48
CA SER A 47 18.60 -6.76 10.13
C SER A 47 18.54 -6.60 11.65
N PRO A 48 18.44 -7.70 12.43
CA PRO A 48 18.50 -7.62 13.89
C PRO A 48 19.80 -7.02 14.41
N GLU A 49 20.87 -7.03 13.61
CA GLU A 49 22.16 -6.47 13.96
C GLU A 49 22.11 -4.95 14.07
N SER A 50 21.23 -4.30 13.33
CA SER A 50 21.02 -2.87 13.41
C SER A 50 19.86 -2.57 14.37
N ARG A 51 20.17 -2.40 15.65
CA ARG A 51 19.16 -2.26 16.70
C ARG A 51 18.16 -1.12 16.45
N ILE A 52 18.66 0.02 15.95
CA ILE A 52 17.82 1.20 15.76
C ILE A 52 16.80 0.94 14.66
N THR A 53 17.24 0.45 13.51
CA THR A 53 16.35 0.19 12.38
C THR A 53 15.38 -0.95 12.66
N TYR A 54 15.87 -1.99 13.34
CA TYR A 54 15.02 -3.10 13.75
C TYR A 54 13.92 -2.64 14.71
N ALA A 55 14.29 -1.83 15.72
CA ALA A 55 13.33 -1.31 16.68
C ALA A 55 12.30 -0.38 16.04
N LEU A 56 12.72 0.45 15.10
CA LEU A 56 11.81 1.34 14.37
C LEU A 56 10.77 0.54 13.60
N LEU A 57 11.20 -0.48 12.87
CA LEU A 57 10.28 -1.34 12.12
C LEU A 57 9.35 -2.11 13.06
N ALA A 58 9.85 -2.56 14.21
CA ALA A 58 9.04 -3.27 15.21
C ALA A 58 7.90 -2.40 15.75
N LYS A 59 8.11 -1.10 15.89
CA LYS A 59 7.06 -0.16 16.31
C LYS A 59 5.92 -0.08 15.29
N MET A 60 6.20 -0.41 14.03
CA MET A 60 5.24 -0.30 12.94
C MET A 60 4.55 -1.63 12.64
N GLN A 61 4.64 -2.61 13.53
CA GLN A 61 4.17 -3.99 13.28
C GLN A 61 2.66 -4.07 13.00
N ASP A 62 1.87 -3.12 13.49
CA ASP A 62 0.42 -3.06 13.28
C ASP A 62 0.04 -2.12 12.14
N LYS A 63 1.01 -1.51 11.46
CA LYS A 63 0.75 -0.58 10.36
C LYS A 63 0.74 -1.30 9.03
N TYR A 64 -0.03 -0.77 8.10
CA TYR A 64 -0.15 -1.33 6.74
C TYR A 64 -0.20 -0.19 5.73
N LEU A 65 0.09 -0.54 4.49
CA LEU A 65 -0.12 0.32 3.33
C LEU A 65 -1.45 -0.07 2.70
N ASP A 66 -2.15 0.90 2.12
CA ASP A 66 -3.46 0.64 1.53
C ASP A 66 -3.37 -0.29 0.34
N PHE A 67 -2.33 -0.13 -0.49
CA PHE A 67 -2.10 -1.00 -1.64
C PHE A 67 -0.60 -1.17 -1.88
N ALA A 68 -0.24 -2.33 -2.40
CA ALA A 68 1.09 -2.59 -2.93
C ALA A 68 0.94 -3.07 -4.37
N ILE A 69 1.81 -2.58 -5.25
CA ILE A 69 1.84 -2.96 -6.65
C ILE A 69 3.06 -3.84 -6.86
N CYS A 70 2.83 -5.02 -7.41
CA CYS A 70 3.88 -6.02 -7.65
C CYS A 70 3.83 -6.50 -9.09
N GLU A 71 4.96 -7.04 -9.56
CA GLU A 71 4.98 -7.77 -10.83
C GLU A 71 4.15 -9.05 -10.67
N ALA A 72 3.30 -9.34 -11.65
CA ALA A 72 2.43 -10.52 -11.55
C ALA A 72 3.21 -11.83 -11.54
N ASP A 73 4.31 -11.91 -12.29
CA ASP A 73 5.10 -13.14 -12.43
C ASP A 73 5.90 -13.46 -11.17
N SER A 74 6.70 -12.50 -10.72
CA SER A 74 7.67 -12.69 -9.64
C SER A 74 7.14 -12.30 -8.27
N LEU A 75 6.11 -11.44 -8.25
CA LEU A 75 5.61 -10.73 -7.09
C LEU A 75 6.63 -9.73 -6.52
N ASN A 76 7.67 -9.37 -7.28
CA ASN A 76 8.58 -8.31 -6.89
C ASN A 76 7.81 -7.01 -6.69
N ILE A 77 8.10 -6.32 -5.60
CA ILE A 77 7.38 -5.10 -5.23
C ILE A 77 7.86 -3.96 -6.11
N VAL A 78 6.93 -3.28 -6.79
CA VAL A 78 7.22 -2.11 -7.63
C VAL A 78 7.10 -0.83 -6.82
N CYS A 79 5.98 -0.68 -6.12
CA CYS A 79 5.71 0.51 -5.31
C CYS A 79 4.58 0.23 -4.32
N VAL A 80 4.34 1.19 -3.43
CA VAL A 80 3.25 1.14 -2.47
C VAL A 80 2.42 2.40 -2.56
N ILE A 81 1.18 2.32 -2.10
CA ILE A 81 0.20 3.40 -2.20
C ILE A 81 -0.48 3.62 -0.86
N GLU A 82 -0.56 4.87 -0.45
CA GLU A 82 -1.47 5.33 0.60
C GLU A 82 -2.67 6.03 -0.04
N PHE A 83 -3.86 5.62 0.36
CA PHE A 83 -5.10 6.17 -0.13
C PHE A 83 -5.81 6.87 1.02
N ASP A 84 -5.87 8.21 0.96
CA ASP A 84 -6.50 9.03 2.00
C ASP A 84 -7.95 9.28 1.64
N ASP A 85 -8.84 8.46 2.17
CA ASP A 85 -10.28 8.59 1.97
C ASP A 85 -10.97 9.39 3.09
N GLY A 86 -10.21 9.87 4.07
CA GLY A 86 -10.73 10.63 5.20
C GLY A 86 -11.55 9.83 6.20
N VAL A 87 -11.66 8.51 6.03
CA VAL A 87 -12.48 7.64 6.86
C VAL A 87 -11.66 6.93 7.94
N ALA A 88 -10.47 6.43 7.56
CA ALA A 88 -9.60 5.74 8.50
C ALA A 88 -8.99 6.72 9.50
N PRO A 89 -8.68 6.26 10.73
CA PRO A 89 -7.94 7.09 11.67
C PRO A 89 -6.64 7.56 11.03
N LEU A 90 -6.40 8.87 11.09
CA LEU A 90 -5.18 9.43 10.54
C LEU A 90 -4.00 8.97 11.39
N LYS A 91 -2.91 8.62 10.71
CA LYS A 91 -1.65 8.40 11.39
C LYS A 91 -1.18 9.71 12.00
N THR A 92 -0.49 9.64 13.14
CA THR A 92 0.16 10.82 13.71
C THR A 92 1.26 11.30 12.76
N GLU A 93 1.69 12.57 12.94
CA GLU A 93 2.80 13.08 12.15
C GLU A 93 4.07 12.25 12.34
N GLN A 94 4.31 11.77 13.58
CA GLN A 94 5.47 10.92 13.85
C GLN A 94 5.36 9.57 13.14
N GLU A 95 4.18 8.97 13.15
CA GLU A 95 3.96 7.70 12.44
C GLU A 95 4.14 7.85 10.93
N ASN A 96 3.68 8.97 10.35
CA ASN A 96 3.89 9.26 8.93
C ASN A 96 5.36 9.44 8.62
N ALA A 97 6.09 10.18 9.46
CA ALA A 97 7.52 10.41 9.29
C ALA A 97 8.31 9.10 9.38
N ASP A 98 7.96 8.23 10.33
CA ASP A 98 8.60 6.93 10.52
C ASP A 98 8.34 6.03 9.32
N MET A 99 7.10 5.99 8.83
CA MET A 99 6.73 5.21 7.65
C MET A 99 7.53 5.67 6.43
N GLU A 100 7.58 6.98 6.19
CA GLU A 100 8.33 7.53 5.06
C GLU A 100 9.82 7.23 5.14
N ARG A 101 10.38 7.29 6.35
CA ARG A 101 11.79 6.97 6.57
C ARG A 101 12.09 5.51 6.25
N ILE A 102 11.24 4.61 6.72
CA ILE A 102 11.39 3.17 6.46
C ILE A 102 11.32 2.89 4.96
N LEU A 103 10.29 3.40 4.29
CA LEU A 103 10.10 3.18 2.86
C LEU A 103 11.24 3.77 2.04
N ARG A 104 11.68 4.97 2.37
CA ARG A 104 12.79 5.62 1.68
C ARG A 104 14.09 4.84 1.87
N SER A 105 14.35 4.39 3.09
CA SER A 105 15.54 3.58 3.39
C SER A 105 15.56 2.27 2.60
N ALA A 106 14.38 1.70 2.35
CA ALA A 106 14.23 0.47 1.57
C ALA A 106 14.19 0.75 0.06
N ALA A 107 14.34 2.00 -0.36
CA ALA A 107 14.21 2.43 -1.76
C ALA A 107 12.86 2.05 -2.38
N LEU A 108 11.81 2.05 -1.55
CA LEU A 108 10.46 1.68 -1.96
C LEU A 108 9.63 2.94 -2.17
N THR A 109 9.23 3.19 -3.42
CA THR A 109 8.49 4.40 -3.79
C THR A 109 7.07 4.35 -3.24
N LEU A 110 6.67 5.46 -2.61
CA LEU A 110 5.32 5.66 -2.08
C LEU A 110 4.58 6.68 -2.93
N PHE A 111 3.41 6.29 -3.41
CA PHE A 111 2.48 7.20 -4.06
C PHE A 111 1.28 7.45 -3.14
N ARG A 112 0.75 8.67 -3.18
CA ARG A 112 -0.44 9.05 -2.42
C ARG A 112 -1.55 9.45 -3.35
N TYR A 113 -2.76 8.96 -3.06
CA TYR A 113 -3.96 9.23 -3.84
C TYR A 113 -5.09 9.64 -2.91
N GLN A 114 -6.02 10.40 -3.47
CA GLN A 114 -7.26 10.79 -2.79
C GLN A 114 -8.46 10.28 -3.58
N PRO A 115 -9.62 10.14 -2.92
CA PRO A 115 -10.83 9.68 -3.61
C PRO A 115 -11.22 10.60 -4.75
N GLN A 116 -11.62 9.99 -5.86
CA GLN A 116 -12.19 10.67 -7.02
C GLN A 116 -13.40 9.87 -7.50
N TYR A 117 -14.35 10.56 -8.09
CA TYR A 117 -15.48 9.88 -8.73
C TYR A 117 -15.02 9.03 -9.90
N GLN A 118 -14.02 9.50 -10.61
CA GLN A 118 -13.58 8.91 -11.85
C GLN A 118 -12.07 9.10 -11.97
N TYR A 119 -11.40 8.05 -12.41
CA TYR A 119 -9.96 8.05 -12.67
C TYR A 119 -9.72 7.90 -14.16
N SER A 120 -8.55 8.35 -14.61
CA SER A 120 -8.10 8.19 -15.99
C SER A 120 -6.72 7.54 -16.01
N ASP A 121 -6.27 7.16 -17.19
CA ASP A 121 -4.95 6.55 -17.37
C ASP A 121 -3.83 7.48 -16.89
N THR A 122 -4.01 8.81 -17.04
CA THR A 122 -3.00 9.78 -16.62
C THR A 122 -2.76 9.78 -15.11
N ASP A 123 -3.75 9.37 -14.32
CA ASP A 123 -3.60 9.28 -12.87
C ASP A 123 -2.56 8.21 -12.46
N PHE A 124 -2.30 7.24 -13.34
CA PHE A 124 -1.42 6.10 -13.03
C PHE A 124 -0.16 6.06 -13.90
N THR A 125 0.07 7.10 -14.70
CA THR A 125 1.23 7.17 -15.60
C THR A 125 2.54 7.02 -14.83
N GLN A 126 2.66 7.64 -13.67
CA GLN A 126 3.90 7.58 -12.88
C GLN A 126 4.22 6.16 -12.44
N ILE A 127 3.23 5.39 -12.05
CA ILE A 127 3.42 4.00 -11.62
C ILE A 127 3.85 3.15 -12.82
N ASN A 128 3.16 3.28 -13.95
CA ASN A 128 3.51 2.53 -15.16
C ASN A 128 4.91 2.89 -15.66
N ASN A 129 5.29 4.17 -15.57
CA ASN A 129 6.63 4.60 -15.96
C ASN A 129 7.70 4.01 -15.04
N LEU A 130 7.45 4.00 -13.74
CA LEU A 130 8.37 3.40 -12.78
C LEU A 130 8.59 1.92 -13.12
N TYR A 131 7.52 1.20 -13.40
CA TYR A 131 7.59 -0.20 -13.77
C TYR A 131 8.37 -0.40 -15.08
N HIS A 132 8.04 0.37 -16.12
CA HIS A 132 8.69 0.24 -17.43
C HIS A 132 10.15 0.62 -17.40
N GLN A 133 10.56 1.54 -16.54
CA GLN A 133 11.95 1.93 -16.36
C GLN A 133 12.77 0.89 -15.60
N GLY A 134 12.10 0.03 -14.83
CA GLY A 134 12.77 -0.99 -14.04
C GLY A 134 13.56 -0.44 -12.86
N SER A 135 13.25 0.78 -12.40
CA SER A 135 14.01 1.49 -11.36
C SER A 135 13.34 1.32 -9.98
N TYR A 136 13.05 0.09 -9.58
CA TYR A 136 12.39 -0.17 -8.30
C TYR A 136 13.02 -1.34 -7.56
#